data_ba8dadf20a3f69292d4bb11338e81a2d
#
_entry.id   ba8dadf20a3f69292d4bb11338e81a2d
#
_cell.length_a   1.000
_cell.length_b   1.000
_cell.length_c   1.000
_cell.angle_alpha   90.00
_cell.angle_beta   90.00
_cell.angle_gamma   90.00
#
_symmetry.space_group_name_H-M   'P 1'
#
loop_
_entity.id
_entity.type
_entity.pdbx_description
1 polymer ?
#
loop_
_entity_poly.entity_id
_entity_poly.type
_entity_poly.pdbx_seq_one_letter_code
_entity_poly.pdbx_strand_id
1 'polypeptide(L)'
;MIQNPILPGFNPDPCICRKGDDYYLAVSTFEWFPGIPVYHSRDLKNWELYTHVLTDDEKVDLKKLPSAKGIWAPCLTYCEQEDMFYVVYGVMNSMNARYFDVDNFMICAKDIKGPWSEPVYLHSSGFDAS
;
A
#
# COMPACT_ATOMS: atom_id res chain seq x y z
N MET A 1 -23.40 -0.38 14.75
CA MET A 1 -22.27 0.15 15.51
C MET A 1 -21.02 -0.53 15.01
N ILE A 2 -19.92 0.21 14.74
CA ILE A 2 -18.61 -0.37 14.38
C ILE A 2 -17.93 -0.78 15.68
N GLN A 3 -17.34 -1.96 15.71
CA GLN A 3 -16.60 -2.49 16.85
C GLN A 3 -15.12 -2.63 16.46
N ASN A 4 -14.24 -2.04 17.24
CA ASN A 4 -12.80 -2.15 17.04
C ASN A 4 -12.21 -3.36 17.81
N PRO A 5 -11.13 -3.97 17.27
CA PRO A 5 -10.52 -3.68 15.97
C PRO A 5 -11.36 -4.21 14.80
N ILE A 6 -11.49 -3.41 13.73
CA ILE A 6 -12.19 -3.85 12.50
C ILE A 6 -11.39 -4.90 11.73
N LEU A 7 -10.06 -4.87 11.85
CA LEU A 7 -9.12 -5.87 11.32
C LEU A 7 -8.19 -6.30 12.46
N PRO A 8 -8.35 -7.48 13.04
CA PRO A 8 -7.43 -8.00 14.04
C PRO A 8 -6.11 -8.42 13.39
N GLY A 9 -5.01 -8.33 14.14
CA GLY A 9 -3.68 -8.72 13.69
C GLY A 9 -2.81 -7.55 13.28
N PHE A 10 -1.84 -7.81 12.40
CA PHE A 10 -0.84 -6.84 11.98
C PHE A 10 -1.30 -6.09 10.73
N ASN A 11 -1.88 -4.91 10.93
CA ASN A 11 -2.39 -4.05 9.86
C ASN A 11 -1.95 -2.60 10.10
N PRO A 12 -0.63 -2.29 9.97
CA PRO A 12 -0.09 -0.97 10.26
C PRO A 12 -0.36 0.03 9.13
N ASP A 13 -0.34 1.31 9.47
CA ASP A 13 -0.42 2.45 8.54
C ASP A 13 -1.62 2.35 7.58
N PRO A 14 -2.84 2.15 8.09
CA PRO A 14 -4.00 1.93 7.23
C PRO A 14 -4.38 3.19 6.45
N CYS A 15 -4.51 3.05 5.14
CA CYS A 15 -5.08 4.07 4.26
C CYS A 15 -6.37 3.56 3.64
N ILE A 16 -7.42 4.39 3.66
CA ILE A 16 -8.74 4.03 3.13
C ILE A 16 -9.11 4.91 1.94
N CYS A 17 -9.66 4.34 0.88
CA CYS A 17 -10.30 5.07 -0.19
C CYS A 17 -11.69 4.51 -0.52
N ARG A 18 -12.47 5.28 -1.27
CA ARG A 18 -13.82 4.93 -1.69
C ARG A 18 -13.98 5.05 -3.20
N LYS A 19 -14.63 4.06 -3.81
CA LYS A 19 -15.13 4.13 -5.20
C LYS A 19 -16.61 3.70 -5.21
N GLY A 20 -17.53 4.65 -5.46
CA GLY A 20 -18.96 4.36 -5.38
C GLY A 20 -19.38 3.89 -3.99
N ASP A 21 -19.91 2.67 -3.88
CA ASP A 21 -20.33 2.05 -2.62
C ASP A 21 -19.29 1.11 -2.02
N ASP A 22 -18.14 1.00 -2.65
CA ASP A 22 -17.04 0.14 -2.23
C ASP A 22 -15.97 0.93 -1.47
N TYR A 23 -15.51 0.39 -0.35
CA TYR A 23 -14.41 0.91 0.45
C TYR A 23 -13.23 -0.05 0.37
N TYR A 24 -12.04 0.50 0.18
CA TYR A 24 -10.79 -0.24 0.10
C TYR A 24 -9.82 0.28 1.15
N LEU A 25 -9.14 -0.62 1.84
CA LEU A 25 -8.18 -0.30 2.88
C LEU A 25 -6.87 -1.01 2.58
N ALA A 26 -5.80 -0.23 2.43
CA ALA A 26 -4.45 -0.73 2.21
C ALA A 26 -3.60 -0.55 3.48
N VAL A 27 -2.63 -1.44 3.69
CA VAL A 27 -1.72 -1.39 4.85
C VAL A 27 -0.27 -1.69 4.46
N SER A 28 0.67 -1.28 5.32
CA SER A 28 2.09 -1.61 5.18
C SER A 28 2.36 -3.10 5.33
N THR A 29 3.38 -3.61 4.64
CA THR A 29 3.82 -5.01 4.76
C THR A 29 5.29 -5.17 5.08
N PHE A 30 6.04 -4.09 5.11
CA PHE A 30 7.49 -4.12 5.36
C PHE A 30 8.20 -5.07 4.38
N GLU A 31 9.01 -6.01 4.86
CA GLU A 31 9.72 -7.01 4.07
C GLU A 31 8.86 -8.20 3.61
N TRP A 32 7.59 -8.23 4.00
CA TRP A 32 6.72 -9.37 3.68
C TRP A 32 6.09 -9.25 2.30
N PHE A 33 6.01 -10.39 1.62
CA PHE A 33 5.46 -10.52 0.28
C PHE A 33 4.32 -11.56 0.24
N PRO A 34 3.23 -11.34 -0.51
CA PRO A 34 2.95 -10.20 -1.41
C PRO A 34 2.74 -8.89 -0.65
N GLY A 35 3.13 -7.76 -1.27
CA GLY A 35 3.07 -6.45 -0.64
C GLY A 35 1.72 -5.74 -0.82
N ILE A 36 1.39 -4.88 0.12
CA ILE A 36 0.22 -4.01 0.14
C ILE A 36 -1.08 -4.81 -0.04
N PRO A 37 -1.53 -5.55 0.98
CA PRO A 37 -2.86 -6.15 0.98
C PRO A 37 -3.92 -5.05 0.92
N VAL A 38 -4.95 -5.29 0.13
CA VAL A 38 -6.14 -4.45 0.05
C VAL A 38 -7.33 -5.22 0.59
N TYR A 39 -7.92 -4.69 1.63
CA TYR A 39 -9.18 -5.17 2.18
C TYR A 39 -10.34 -4.40 1.57
N HIS A 40 -11.49 -5.05 1.43
CA HIS A 40 -12.70 -4.49 0.87
C HIS A 40 -13.86 -4.55 1.86
N SER A 41 -14.70 -3.53 1.82
CA SER A 41 -15.94 -3.47 2.58
C SER A 41 -17.00 -2.64 1.85
N ARG A 42 -18.28 -2.92 2.10
CA ARG A 42 -19.42 -2.08 1.69
C ARG A 42 -20.13 -1.40 2.86
N ASP A 43 -19.72 -1.69 4.09
CA ASP A 43 -20.41 -1.20 5.28
C ASP A 43 -19.46 -0.65 6.35
N LEU A 44 -18.15 -0.63 6.09
CA LEU A 44 -17.08 -0.22 7.01
C LEU A 44 -16.98 -1.07 8.29
N LYS A 45 -17.69 -2.18 8.37
CA LYS A 45 -17.71 -3.07 9.53
C LYS A 45 -17.12 -4.43 9.20
N ASN A 46 -17.55 -4.98 8.07
CA ASN A 46 -17.14 -6.28 7.60
C ASN A 46 -16.09 -6.09 6.50
N TRP A 47 -14.88 -6.53 6.75
CA TRP A 47 -13.74 -6.39 5.86
C TRP A 47 -13.23 -7.77 5.47
N GLU A 48 -12.92 -7.95 4.21
CA GLU A 48 -12.31 -9.16 3.67
C GLU A 48 -11.04 -8.83 2.88
N LEU A 49 -10.04 -9.69 2.96
CA LEU A 49 -8.86 -9.57 2.11
C LEU A 49 -9.30 -9.77 0.66
N TYR A 50 -9.08 -8.76 -0.17
CA TYR A 50 -9.61 -8.72 -1.54
C TYR A 50 -8.54 -8.97 -2.60
N THR A 51 -7.37 -8.36 -2.44
CA THR A 51 -6.22 -8.49 -3.34
C THR A 51 -4.94 -8.02 -2.67
N HIS A 52 -3.83 -8.13 -3.39
CA HIS A 52 -2.57 -7.45 -3.08
C HIS A 52 -2.15 -6.61 -4.29
N VAL A 53 -1.53 -5.47 -4.02
CA VAL A 53 -1.07 -4.54 -5.06
C VAL A 53 0.25 -5.01 -5.67
N LEU A 54 1.20 -5.41 -4.84
CA LEU A 54 2.53 -5.86 -5.25
C LEU A 54 2.61 -7.38 -5.18
N THR A 55 2.33 -8.03 -6.32
CA THR A 55 2.32 -9.50 -6.47
C THR A 55 3.45 -10.04 -7.35
N ASP A 56 4.26 -9.16 -7.91
CA ASP A 56 5.38 -9.45 -8.78
C ASP A 56 6.67 -9.02 -8.10
N ASP A 57 7.57 -9.98 -7.81
CA ASP A 57 8.83 -9.71 -7.12
C ASP A 57 9.88 -9.06 -8.03
N GLU A 58 9.65 -9.01 -9.35
CA GLU A 58 10.46 -8.21 -10.27
C GLU A 58 10.19 -6.71 -10.11
N LYS A 59 9.00 -6.33 -9.63
CA LYS A 59 8.61 -4.93 -9.43
C LYS A 59 9.06 -4.36 -8.08
N VAL A 60 9.37 -5.21 -7.11
CA VAL A 60 9.86 -4.80 -5.79
C VAL A 60 10.77 -5.88 -5.20
N ASP A 61 12.08 -5.60 -5.09
CA ASP A 61 13.03 -6.54 -4.48
C ASP A 61 13.11 -6.33 -2.96
N LEU A 62 12.44 -7.20 -2.22
CA LEU A 62 12.45 -7.20 -0.75
C LEU A 62 13.45 -8.22 -0.14
N LYS A 63 14.12 -9.03 -0.97
CA LYS A 63 14.87 -10.23 -0.53
C LYS A 63 16.09 -9.94 0.35
N LYS A 64 16.64 -8.74 0.25
CA LYS A 64 17.86 -8.35 0.98
C LYS A 64 17.62 -7.31 2.07
N LEU A 65 16.36 -6.95 2.29
CA LEU A 65 16.02 -5.91 3.26
C LEU A 65 16.04 -6.46 4.69
N PRO A 66 16.57 -5.70 5.64
CA PRO A 66 16.50 -6.05 7.06
C PRO A 66 15.05 -6.08 7.55
N SER A 67 14.82 -6.71 8.70
CA SER A 67 13.51 -6.72 9.36
C SER A 67 12.97 -5.31 9.60
N ALA A 68 11.67 -5.13 9.44
CA ALA A 68 10.95 -3.87 9.55
C ALA A 68 11.38 -2.79 8.53
N LYS A 69 11.97 -3.21 7.41
CA LYS A 69 12.23 -2.39 6.22
C LYS A 69 11.29 -2.84 5.10
N GLY A 70 11.40 -2.25 3.91
CA GLY A 70 10.54 -2.58 2.77
C GLY A 70 9.35 -1.64 2.63
N ILE A 71 8.15 -2.16 2.45
CA ILE A 71 6.97 -1.38 2.07
C ILE A 71 6.37 -0.66 3.27
N TRP A 72 6.45 0.68 3.25
CA TRP A 72 5.94 1.57 4.28
C TRP A 72 4.78 2.42 3.77
N ALA A 73 3.80 2.65 4.64
CA ALA A 73 2.69 3.60 4.54
C ALA A 73 2.13 3.82 3.11
N PRO A 74 1.49 2.79 2.51
CA PRO A 74 0.87 2.97 1.21
C PRO A 74 -0.29 3.96 1.29
N CYS A 75 -0.33 4.93 0.37
CA CYS A 75 -1.45 5.82 0.18
C CYS A 75 -2.24 5.36 -1.05
N LEU A 76 -3.43 4.82 -0.83
CA LEU A 76 -4.35 4.38 -1.86
C LEU A 76 -5.38 5.48 -2.14
N THR A 77 -5.47 5.90 -3.39
CA THR A 77 -6.40 6.95 -3.84
C THR A 77 -7.15 6.49 -5.10
N TYR A 78 -8.39 6.95 -5.26
CA TYR A 78 -9.16 6.77 -6.48
C TYR A 78 -9.48 8.13 -7.11
N CYS A 79 -9.09 8.30 -8.37
CA CYS A 79 -9.39 9.48 -9.18
C CYS A 79 -10.63 9.22 -10.05
N GLU A 80 -11.74 9.87 -9.72
CA GLU A 80 -13.01 9.71 -10.47
C GLU A 80 -12.90 10.20 -11.91
N GLN A 81 -12.14 11.29 -12.15
CA GLN A 81 -12.01 11.89 -13.48
C GLN A 81 -11.30 10.95 -14.47
N GLU A 82 -10.40 10.13 -13.98
CA GLU A 82 -9.59 9.22 -14.79
C GLU A 82 -10.07 7.76 -14.69
N ASP A 83 -11.02 7.48 -13.80
CA ASP A 83 -11.45 6.13 -13.42
C ASP A 83 -10.24 5.24 -13.08
N MET A 84 -9.36 5.73 -12.21
CA MET A 84 -8.06 5.14 -11.95
C MET A 84 -7.74 5.10 -10.47
N PHE A 85 -7.23 3.97 -9.99
CA PHE A 85 -6.61 3.84 -8.68
C PHE A 85 -5.13 4.19 -8.77
N TYR A 86 -4.63 4.86 -7.75
CA TYR A 86 -3.22 5.18 -7.54
C TYR A 86 -2.78 4.68 -6.18
N VAL A 87 -1.59 4.12 -6.12
CA VAL A 87 -0.91 3.80 -4.86
C VAL A 87 0.45 4.45 -4.85
N VAL A 88 0.68 5.32 -3.87
CA VAL A 88 2.01 5.82 -3.54
C VAL A 88 2.52 5.03 -2.34
N TYR A 89 3.77 4.60 -2.36
CA TYR A 89 4.37 3.83 -1.27
C TYR A 89 5.87 4.07 -1.18
N GLY A 90 6.42 3.95 0.03
CA GLY A 90 7.85 3.98 0.26
C GLY A 90 8.46 2.57 0.30
N VAL A 91 9.66 2.43 -0.25
CA VAL A 91 10.52 1.26 -0.02
C VAL A 91 11.66 1.71 0.89
N MET A 92 11.56 1.36 2.17
CA MET A 92 12.59 1.66 3.17
C MET A 92 13.72 0.65 3.03
N ASN A 93 14.90 1.13 2.63
CA ASN A 93 16.10 0.32 2.49
C ASN A 93 16.88 0.21 3.80
N SER A 94 17.08 1.35 4.48
CA SER A 94 17.77 1.38 5.76
C SER A 94 17.35 2.55 6.64
N MET A 95 17.58 2.41 7.95
CA MET A 95 17.41 3.45 8.98
C MET A 95 18.69 3.64 9.77
N ASN A 96 19.83 3.45 9.14
CA ASN A 96 21.13 3.55 9.79
C ASN A 96 21.53 5.02 9.94
N ALA A 97 21.95 5.41 11.14
CA ALA A 97 22.37 6.76 11.49
C ALA A 97 21.25 7.81 11.45
N ARG A 98 21.53 9.00 10.88
CA ARG A 98 20.66 10.18 10.95
C ARG A 98 19.64 10.27 9.79
N TYR A 99 19.78 9.42 8.79
CA TYR A 99 18.99 9.51 7.56
C TYR A 99 18.25 8.21 7.29
N PHE A 100 17.05 8.34 6.80
CA PHE A 100 16.28 7.24 6.23
C PHE A 100 16.65 7.09 4.76
N ASP A 101 17.02 5.88 4.37
CA ASP A 101 17.25 5.51 2.98
C ASP A 101 15.94 4.92 2.45
N VAL A 102 15.13 5.77 1.85
CA VAL A 102 13.79 5.44 1.35
C VAL A 102 13.59 5.97 -0.06
N ASP A 103 13.06 5.11 -0.92
CA ASP A 103 12.62 5.47 -2.26
C ASP A 103 11.09 5.43 -2.32
N ASN A 104 10.46 6.49 -2.82
CA ASN A 104 9.03 6.57 -2.98
C ASN A 104 8.65 6.31 -4.44
N PHE A 105 7.62 5.48 -4.62
CA PHE A 105 7.12 5.06 -5.92
C PHE A 105 5.63 5.29 -6.03
N MET A 106 5.15 5.36 -7.26
CA MET A 106 3.73 5.37 -7.60
C MET A 106 3.42 4.30 -8.64
N ILE A 107 2.29 3.64 -8.47
CA ILE A 107 1.70 2.73 -9.46
C ILE A 107 0.22 3.04 -9.61
N CYS A 108 -0.36 2.68 -10.76
CA CYS A 108 -1.78 2.89 -11.02
C CYS A 108 -2.44 1.69 -11.71
N ALA A 109 -3.76 1.59 -11.57
CA ALA A 109 -4.58 0.57 -12.22
C ALA A 109 -6.02 1.03 -12.38
N LYS A 110 -6.71 0.59 -13.44
CA LYS A 110 -8.16 0.82 -13.60
C LYS A 110 -9.01 -0.04 -12.67
N ASP A 111 -8.56 -1.26 -12.42
CA ASP A 111 -9.19 -2.16 -11.46
C ASP A 111 -8.30 -2.31 -10.22
N ILE A 112 -8.90 -2.34 -9.04
CA ILE A 112 -8.17 -2.51 -7.78
C ILE A 112 -7.41 -3.85 -7.70
N LYS A 113 -7.82 -4.84 -8.48
CA LYS A 113 -7.12 -6.12 -8.63
C LYS A 113 -6.01 -6.07 -9.68
N GLY A 114 -5.82 -4.93 -10.33
CA GLY A 114 -4.82 -4.76 -11.39
C GLY A 114 -5.34 -5.12 -12.80
N PRO A 115 -4.45 -5.28 -13.78
CA PRO A 115 -3.01 -5.22 -13.58
C PRO A 115 -2.53 -3.81 -13.17
N TRP A 116 -1.59 -3.76 -12.23
CA TRP A 116 -0.94 -2.53 -11.82
C TRP A 116 0.21 -2.18 -12.76
N SER A 117 0.41 -0.89 -13.01
CA SER A 117 1.50 -0.37 -13.85
C SER A 117 2.88 -0.76 -13.31
N GLU A 118 3.92 -0.50 -14.11
CA GLU A 118 5.29 -0.47 -13.60
C GLU A 118 5.44 0.66 -12.56
N PRO A 119 6.28 0.46 -11.54
CA PRO A 119 6.56 1.47 -10.54
C PRO A 119 7.25 2.70 -11.16
N VAL A 120 6.71 3.87 -10.89
CA VAL A 120 7.31 5.15 -11.24
C VAL A 120 7.98 5.71 -10.00
N TYR A 121 9.30 5.89 -10.05
CA TYR A 121 10.05 6.55 -9.00
C TYR A 121 9.63 8.01 -8.88
N LEU A 122 9.39 8.47 -7.67
CA LEU A 122 9.02 9.85 -7.36
C LEU A 122 10.18 10.65 -6.76
N HIS A 123 10.63 10.25 -5.58
CA HIS A 123 11.71 10.93 -4.84
C HIS A 123 12.22 10.09 -3.67
N SER A 124 13.38 10.51 -3.10
CA SER A 124 13.98 9.92 -1.89
C SER A 124 14.14 10.95 -0.76
N SER A 125 13.30 12.00 -0.72
CA SER A 125 13.47 13.13 0.22
C SER A 125 12.71 12.98 1.53
N GLY A 126 12.00 11.88 1.75
CA GLY A 126 11.20 11.60 2.95
C GLY A 126 10.42 10.30 2.81
N PHE A 127 9.73 9.92 3.87
CA PHE A 127 8.87 8.74 3.94
C PHE A 127 7.40 9.15 4.13
N ASP A 128 6.49 8.18 4.03
CA ASP A 128 5.04 8.37 4.17
C ASP A 128 4.47 9.40 3.18
N ALA A 129 4.90 9.29 1.91
CA ALA A 129 4.38 10.11 0.83
C ALA A 129 2.90 9.83 0.56
N SER A 130 2.08 10.88 0.37
CA SER A 130 0.63 10.82 0.15
C SER A 130 0.15 11.88 -0.85
#